data_977e8179a691f5d66194a8e5f040e00f
#
_entry.id   977e8179a691f5d66194a8e5f040e00f
#
_cell.length_a   1.000
_cell.length_b   1.000
_cell.length_c   1.000
_cell.angle_alpha   90.00
_cell.angle_beta   90.00
_cell.angle_gamma   90.00
#
_symmetry.space_group_name_H-M   'P 1'
#
loop_
_entity.id
_entity.type
_entity.pdbx_description
1 polymer ?
#
loop_
_entity_poly.entity_id
_entity_poly.type
_entity_poly.pdbx_seq_one_letter_code
_entity_poly.pdbx_strand_id
1 'polypeptide(L)'
;QFARLVLKLTRDEDYEVDEKKKVVGILDPGINKIEDYLGIDNLYEPNNTALIGYLNNAIKAKELFLRDRDYVATGGEVLIVDEHTGRILPGRRYNEGLHQAIEAKENVEVKAENQTFATITLQNYFRMYDKLSGMTGTAETEAAEFMGTYKLGVLPIPTNKPMIREDKDDLIFRTKKEKLAAIVRDVAKRHKKGQPVLLGTASVESSEIVSSLLDVANIPHQVLNAKQHDKEAAVVAVAGRKGAVTVATNMAGRGTDIMLGGNVEFLADAKLKSEGYSPDDTPDEYEKRWPGTLAEIKEQVKDEHEEVVELGGLYVLGTERHESRRIDNQLRGRSGRQGDPGESRFYLSLEDDLMRLFNTQLVARVMAKGMPEGEPIEAKSVSKGVRTAQKAVESRNFEIRKNVLKYDDVMNKQRTVIYAERQAVLKGEDIHEDILKFIDDTVLSYIKGANKGSDKPKDWDWEGLFKALNAVYPIAVDPEAAKDAVSKLKRSEEHTSELQ
;
A
#
# COMPACT_ATOMS: atom_id res chain seq x y z
N GLN A 1 -8.10 8.60 28.26
CA GLN A 1 -8.88 7.76 29.17
C GLN A 1 -8.95 6.32 28.62
N PHE A 2 -9.44 6.07 27.40
CA PHE A 2 -9.62 4.75 26.82
C PHE A 2 -8.31 3.97 26.65
N ALA A 3 -7.22 4.60 26.22
CA ALA A 3 -5.91 3.94 26.11
C ALA A 3 -5.44 3.32 27.45
N ARG A 4 -5.78 3.92 28.59
CA ARG A 4 -5.49 3.38 29.92
C ARG A 4 -6.51 2.31 30.35
N LEU A 5 -7.77 2.46 29.94
CA LEU A 5 -8.82 1.49 30.25
C LEU A 5 -8.52 0.14 29.61
N VAL A 6 -8.18 0.12 28.32
CA VAL A 6 -7.94 -1.15 27.59
C VAL A 6 -6.73 -1.93 28.10
N LEU A 7 -5.82 -1.32 28.84
CA LEU A 7 -4.72 -2.03 29.51
C LEU A 7 -5.19 -2.93 30.66
N LYS A 8 -6.39 -2.66 31.18
CA LYS A 8 -7.01 -3.45 32.27
C LYS A 8 -7.88 -4.59 31.73
N LEU A 9 -8.11 -4.63 30.42
CA LEU A 9 -8.91 -5.66 29.76
C LEU A 9 -8.03 -6.78 29.25
N THR A 10 -8.52 -8.01 29.37
CA THR A 10 -7.84 -9.25 28.97
C THR A 10 -8.40 -9.76 27.66
N ARG A 11 -7.51 -10.09 26.71
CA ARG A 11 -7.87 -10.71 25.43
C ARG A 11 -8.51 -12.09 25.67
N ASP A 12 -9.50 -12.47 24.87
CA ASP A 12 -10.27 -13.71 24.89
C ASP A 12 -11.16 -13.91 26.14
N GLU A 13 -11.16 -12.95 27.09
CA GLU A 13 -12.07 -12.86 28.22
C GLU A 13 -13.00 -11.65 28.11
N ASP A 14 -12.44 -10.47 27.88
CA ASP A 14 -13.14 -9.19 27.83
C ASP A 14 -13.41 -8.71 26.40
N TYR A 15 -12.56 -9.12 25.45
CA TYR A 15 -12.69 -8.80 24.03
C TYR A 15 -11.99 -9.86 23.16
N GLU A 16 -12.46 -10.02 21.94
CA GLU A 16 -11.86 -10.89 20.92
C GLU A 16 -11.20 -10.09 19.80
N VAL A 17 -10.23 -10.71 19.12
CA VAL A 17 -9.46 -10.08 18.04
C VAL A 17 -9.36 -11.01 16.84
N ASP A 18 -9.91 -10.60 15.70
CA ASP A 18 -9.68 -11.25 14.41
C ASP A 18 -8.55 -10.50 13.66
N GLU A 19 -7.34 -11.00 13.79
CA GLU A 19 -6.15 -10.41 13.17
C GLU A 19 -6.22 -10.40 11.64
N LYS A 20 -6.88 -11.40 11.03
CA LYS A 20 -7.00 -11.51 9.57
C LYS A 20 -7.93 -10.46 8.99
N LYS A 21 -9.01 -10.15 9.71
CA LYS A 21 -10.00 -9.14 9.30
C LYS A 21 -9.69 -7.77 9.87
N LYS A 22 -8.72 -7.66 10.78
CA LYS A 22 -8.39 -6.44 11.54
C LYS A 22 -9.60 -5.88 12.28
N VAL A 23 -10.41 -6.76 12.90
CA VAL A 23 -11.63 -6.43 13.64
C VAL A 23 -11.48 -6.85 15.10
N VAL A 24 -12.07 -6.09 15.99
CA VAL A 24 -12.17 -6.39 17.43
C VAL A 24 -13.64 -6.45 17.84
N GLY A 25 -13.98 -7.34 18.76
CA GLY A 25 -15.30 -7.50 19.35
C GLY A 25 -15.20 -7.42 20.87
N ILE A 26 -16.10 -6.70 21.52
CA ILE A 26 -16.15 -6.61 22.98
C ILE A 26 -17.10 -7.71 23.48
N LEU A 27 -16.70 -8.45 24.49
CA LEU A 27 -17.47 -9.52 25.10
C LEU A 27 -18.21 -9.01 26.35
N ASP A 28 -19.26 -9.71 26.77
CA ASP A 28 -20.10 -9.30 27.91
C ASP A 28 -19.30 -9.00 29.20
N PRO A 29 -18.30 -9.80 29.61
CA PRO A 29 -17.47 -9.46 30.77
C PRO A 29 -16.72 -8.13 30.61
N GLY A 30 -16.27 -7.83 29.38
CA GLY A 30 -15.60 -6.59 29.05
C GLY A 30 -16.55 -5.40 29.12
N ILE A 31 -17.79 -5.55 28.63
CA ILE A 31 -18.83 -4.50 28.72
C ILE A 31 -19.05 -4.09 30.16
N ASN A 32 -19.29 -5.04 31.06
CA ASN A 32 -19.54 -4.75 32.47
C ASN A 32 -18.38 -3.98 33.13
N LYS A 33 -17.12 -4.43 32.87
CA LYS A 33 -15.92 -3.71 33.38
C LYS A 33 -15.79 -2.29 32.85
N ILE A 34 -16.21 -2.05 31.60
CA ILE A 34 -16.15 -0.74 30.94
C ILE A 34 -17.21 0.18 31.52
N GLU A 35 -18.46 -0.31 31.68
CA GLU A 35 -19.57 0.42 32.28
C GLU A 35 -19.25 0.84 33.72
N ASP A 36 -18.73 -0.08 34.53
CA ASP A 36 -18.25 0.21 35.88
C ASP A 36 -17.14 1.28 35.90
N TYR A 37 -16.19 1.18 34.98
CA TYR A 37 -15.07 2.13 34.92
C TYR A 37 -15.50 3.53 34.48
N LEU A 38 -16.46 3.61 33.57
CA LEU A 38 -16.98 4.87 33.03
C LEU A 38 -18.10 5.47 33.90
N GLY A 39 -18.69 4.66 34.79
CA GLY A 39 -19.82 5.06 35.62
C GLY A 39 -21.11 5.27 34.81
N ILE A 40 -21.35 4.41 33.82
CA ILE A 40 -22.53 4.42 32.95
C ILE A 40 -23.31 3.14 33.10
N ASP A 41 -24.63 3.22 32.96
CA ASP A 41 -25.51 2.06 33.14
C ASP A 41 -25.56 1.15 31.89
N ASN A 42 -25.40 1.71 30.69
CA ASN A 42 -25.46 0.95 29.45
C ASN A 42 -24.59 1.61 28.36
N LEU A 43 -23.58 0.88 27.89
CA LEU A 43 -22.65 1.30 26.86
C LEU A 43 -23.34 1.49 25.48
N TYR A 44 -24.41 0.74 25.21
CA TYR A 44 -25.12 0.72 23.93
C TYR A 44 -26.27 1.73 23.84
N GLU A 45 -26.49 2.56 24.86
CA GLU A 45 -27.44 3.66 24.73
C GLU A 45 -27.05 4.66 23.62
N PRO A 46 -28.05 5.28 22.96
CA PRO A 46 -27.77 6.25 21.87
C PRO A 46 -26.80 7.36 22.25
N ASN A 47 -26.83 7.83 23.49
CA ASN A 47 -25.93 8.85 24.00
C ASN A 47 -24.47 8.37 24.18
N ASN A 48 -24.27 7.06 24.32
CA ASN A 48 -22.97 6.42 24.56
C ASN A 48 -22.32 5.83 23.29
N THR A 49 -23.00 5.90 22.14
CA THR A 49 -22.53 5.29 20.87
C THR A 49 -21.13 5.75 20.46
N ALA A 50 -20.78 7.01 20.71
CA ALA A 50 -19.44 7.53 20.43
C ALA A 50 -18.35 6.85 21.25
N LEU A 51 -18.67 6.39 22.48
CA LEU A 51 -17.71 5.72 23.37
C LEU A 51 -17.29 4.38 22.83
N ILE A 52 -18.21 3.66 22.14
CA ILE A 52 -17.91 2.37 21.48
C ILE A 52 -16.85 2.54 20.40
N GLY A 53 -16.92 3.63 19.63
CA GLY A 53 -15.91 3.97 18.61
C GLY A 53 -14.53 4.18 19.23
N TYR A 54 -14.42 4.98 20.29
CA TYR A 54 -13.16 5.21 21.00
C TYR A 54 -12.59 3.94 21.64
N LEU A 55 -13.45 3.10 22.18
CA LEU A 55 -13.06 1.85 22.82
C LEU A 55 -12.52 0.85 21.78
N ASN A 56 -13.25 0.64 20.69
CA ASN A 56 -12.82 -0.23 19.59
C ASN A 56 -11.46 0.22 19.02
N ASN A 57 -11.28 1.53 18.81
CA ASN A 57 -10.01 2.07 18.33
C ASN A 57 -8.89 1.89 19.35
N ALA A 58 -9.15 2.01 20.65
CA ALA A 58 -8.16 1.78 21.68
C ALA A 58 -7.72 0.30 21.75
N ILE A 59 -8.67 -0.65 21.58
CA ILE A 59 -8.36 -2.09 21.50
C ILE A 59 -7.57 -2.39 20.21
N LYS A 60 -8.00 -1.85 19.06
CA LYS A 60 -7.27 -1.99 17.79
C LYS A 60 -5.84 -1.45 17.90
N ALA A 61 -5.67 -0.27 18.49
CA ALA A 61 -4.36 0.33 18.71
C ALA A 61 -3.47 -0.54 19.61
N LYS A 62 -4.05 -1.21 20.62
CA LYS A 62 -3.32 -2.11 21.52
C LYS A 62 -2.89 -3.39 20.81
N GLU A 63 -3.78 -4.06 20.08
CA GLU A 63 -3.62 -5.43 19.61
C GLU A 63 -3.16 -5.55 18.15
N LEU A 64 -3.64 -4.67 17.28
CA LEU A 64 -3.49 -4.80 15.83
C LEU A 64 -2.47 -3.86 15.22
N PHE A 65 -2.14 -2.76 15.91
CA PHE A 65 -1.18 -1.76 15.44
C PHE A 65 0.02 -1.71 16.37
N LEU A 66 1.11 -2.34 15.94
CA LEU A 66 2.32 -2.52 16.74
C LEU A 66 3.37 -1.46 16.39
N ARG A 67 4.01 -0.94 17.44
CA ARG A 67 5.15 -0.02 17.28
C ARG A 67 6.29 -0.72 16.56
N ASP A 68 7.02 0.03 15.75
CA ASP A 68 8.15 -0.41 14.93
C ASP A 68 7.80 -1.43 13.82
N ARG A 69 6.50 -1.74 13.66
CA ARG A 69 5.95 -2.53 12.56
C ARG A 69 4.98 -1.72 11.71
N ASP A 70 3.90 -1.23 12.32
CA ASP A 70 2.83 -0.51 11.62
C ASP A 70 3.02 1.00 11.72
N TYR A 71 3.74 1.48 12.71
CA TYR A 71 4.09 2.87 12.93
C TYR A 71 5.38 3.01 13.77
N VAL A 72 5.99 4.20 13.70
CA VAL A 72 7.06 4.62 14.60
C VAL A 72 6.61 5.83 15.39
N ALA A 73 7.06 5.94 16.65
CA ALA A 73 6.85 7.11 17.49
C ALA A 73 8.20 7.84 17.67
N THR A 74 8.34 8.98 17.02
CA THR A 74 9.57 9.79 17.03
C THR A 74 9.24 11.27 16.95
N GLY A 75 10.09 12.13 17.54
CA GLY A 75 9.87 13.57 17.52
C GLY A 75 8.56 14.05 18.18
N GLY A 76 7.94 13.24 19.06
CA GLY A 76 6.65 13.55 19.67
C GLY A 76 5.44 13.29 18.75
N GLU A 77 5.64 12.58 17.64
CA GLU A 77 4.62 12.24 16.66
C GLU A 77 4.58 10.74 16.36
N VAL A 78 3.40 10.27 15.95
CA VAL A 78 3.21 8.92 15.38
C VAL A 78 3.28 9.03 13.86
N LEU A 79 4.17 8.27 13.25
CA LEU A 79 4.35 8.21 11.80
C LEU A 79 4.02 6.80 11.29
N ILE A 80 3.16 6.71 10.29
CA ILE A 80 2.76 5.43 9.70
C ILE A 80 3.93 4.82 8.94
N VAL A 81 4.12 3.51 9.08
CA VAL A 81 5.01 2.70 8.25
C VAL A 81 4.17 1.95 7.24
N ASP A 82 4.52 2.07 5.96
CA ASP A 82 3.84 1.34 4.89
C ASP A 82 4.13 -0.17 5.00
N GLU A 83 3.09 -0.97 5.14
CA GLU A 83 3.17 -2.44 5.29
C GLU A 83 3.92 -3.12 4.13
N HIS A 84 3.83 -2.56 2.91
CA HIS A 84 4.41 -3.16 1.70
C HIS A 84 5.81 -2.67 1.37
N THR A 85 6.10 -1.41 1.64
CA THR A 85 7.41 -0.81 1.33
C THR A 85 8.28 -0.64 2.56
N GLY A 86 7.67 -0.67 3.75
CA GLY A 86 8.30 -0.39 5.01
C GLY A 86 8.78 1.06 5.15
N ARG A 87 8.34 1.97 4.29
CA ARG A 87 8.70 3.39 4.35
C ARG A 87 7.81 4.16 5.30
N ILE A 88 8.38 5.13 5.97
CA ILE A 88 7.60 6.11 6.73
C ILE A 88 6.78 6.97 5.74
N LEU A 89 5.51 7.18 6.07
CA LEU A 89 4.57 7.97 5.29
C LEU A 89 4.29 9.31 5.99
N PRO A 90 5.11 10.36 5.77
CA PRO A 90 4.93 11.65 6.42
C PRO A 90 3.57 12.27 6.05
N GLY A 91 2.92 12.91 7.02
CA GLY A 91 1.65 13.60 6.81
C GLY A 91 0.42 12.71 6.62
N ARG A 92 0.58 11.38 6.56
CA ARG A 92 -0.54 10.44 6.56
C ARG A 92 -0.98 10.08 7.97
N ARG A 93 -2.27 9.87 8.14
CA ARG A 93 -2.89 9.46 9.41
C ARG A 93 -3.90 8.33 9.15
N TYR A 94 -4.07 7.45 10.12
CA TYR A 94 -5.18 6.49 10.11
C TYR A 94 -6.50 7.24 10.34
N ASN A 95 -7.56 6.80 9.68
CA ASN A 95 -8.88 7.41 9.73
C ASN A 95 -9.69 6.97 10.97
N GLU A 96 -10.85 7.59 11.14
CA GLU A 96 -11.89 7.20 12.10
C GLU A 96 -11.43 7.19 13.56
N GLY A 97 -10.51 8.06 13.95
CA GLY A 97 -10.02 8.16 15.31
C GLY A 97 -8.95 7.13 15.71
N LEU A 98 -8.56 6.22 14.81
CA LEU A 98 -7.55 5.21 15.11
C LEU A 98 -6.16 5.84 15.33
N HIS A 99 -5.79 6.86 14.55
CA HIS A 99 -4.50 7.53 14.73
C HIS A 99 -4.40 8.19 16.11
N GLN A 100 -5.48 8.85 16.53
CA GLN A 100 -5.59 9.45 17.85
C GLN A 100 -5.52 8.40 18.97
N ALA A 101 -6.08 7.21 18.75
CA ALA A 101 -5.97 6.11 19.71
C ALA A 101 -4.52 5.61 19.84
N ILE A 102 -3.76 5.58 18.74
CA ILE A 102 -2.32 5.23 18.75
C ILE A 102 -1.51 6.36 19.41
N GLU A 103 -1.78 7.63 19.09
CA GLU A 103 -1.16 8.78 19.78
C GLU A 103 -1.38 8.72 21.28
N ALA A 104 -2.61 8.41 21.73
CA ALA A 104 -2.94 8.24 23.13
C ALA A 104 -2.25 7.01 23.78
N LYS A 105 -2.08 5.91 23.02
CA LYS A 105 -1.32 4.71 23.44
C LYS A 105 0.15 5.05 23.68
N GLU A 106 0.77 5.80 22.76
CA GLU A 106 2.19 6.19 22.83
C GLU A 106 2.43 7.40 23.73
N ASN A 107 1.37 7.95 24.31
CA ASN A 107 1.43 9.11 25.19
C ASN A 107 2.08 10.34 24.54
N VAL A 108 1.85 10.53 23.25
CA VAL A 108 2.18 11.75 22.50
C VAL A 108 0.98 12.67 22.39
N GLU A 109 1.17 13.90 21.88
CA GLU A 109 0.09 14.84 21.69
C GLU A 109 -0.97 14.29 20.70
N VAL A 110 -2.24 14.28 21.11
CA VAL A 110 -3.35 13.85 20.26
C VAL A 110 -3.78 15.01 19.37
N LYS A 111 -3.52 14.90 18.07
CA LYS A 111 -3.86 15.92 17.08
C LYS A 111 -5.28 15.74 16.54
N ALA A 112 -5.88 16.83 16.10
CA ALA A 112 -7.19 16.81 15.44
C ALA A 112 -7.17 15.95 14.19
N GLU A 113 -8.31 15.35 13.86
CA GLU A 113 -8.49 14.58 12.64
C GLU A 113 -8.60 15.52 11.42
N ASN A 114 -7.95 15.12 10.33
CA ASN A 114 -8.11 15.82 9.07
C ASN A 114 -9.46 15.46 8.44
N GLN A 115 -10.25 16.46 8.07
CA GLN A 115 -11.49 16.22 7.34
C GLN A 115 -11.17 15.86 5.88
N THR A 116 -11.48 14.63 5.50
CA THR A 116 -11.38 14.20 4.10
C THR A 116 -12.55 14.75 3.31
N PHE A 117 -12.29 15.67 2.37
CA PHE A 117 -13.35 16.26 1.54
C PHE A 117 -13.82 15.34 0.41
N ALA A 118 -12.91 14.56 -0.16
CA ALA A 118 -13.21 13.62 -1.24
C ALA A 118 -12.13 12.56 -1.35
N THR A 119 -12.49 11.40 -1.91
CA THR A 119 -11.59 10.32 -2.26
C THR A 119 -11.76 9.97 -3.73
N ILE A 120 -10.71 9.45 -4.34
CA ILE A 120 -10.72 8.94 -5.71
C ILE A 120 -9.76 7.76 -5.80
N THR A 121 -10.10 6.74 -6.57
CA THR A 121 -9.15 5.66 -6.87
C THR A 121 -8.03 6.16 -7.78
N LEU A 122 -6.83 5.58 -7.66
CA LEU A 122 -5.72 5.89 -8.58
C LEU A 122 -6.11 5.63 -10.03
N GLN A 123 -6.90 4.59 -10.30
CA GLN A 123 -7.37 4.27 -11.64
C GLN A 123 -8.21 5.40 -12.23
N ASN A 124 -9.19 5.92 -11.50
CA ASN A 124 -10.02 7.02 -11.97
C ASN A 124 -9.24 8.33 -12.04
N TYR A 125 -8.32 8.56 -11.09
CA TYR A 125 -7.44 9.72 -11.13
C TYR A 125 -6.62 9.77 -12.43
N PHE A 126 -5.92 8.68 -12.79
CA PHE A 126 -5.12 8.64 -14.01
C PHE A 126 -5.95 8.63 -15.30
N ARG A 127 -7.20 8.16 -15.26
CA ARG A 127 -8.15 8.26 -16.39
C ARG A 127 -8.57 9.70 -16.71
N MET A 128 -8.33 10.67 -15.81
CA MET A 128 -8.62 12.08 -16.05
C MET A 128 -7.64 12.75 -17.05
N TYR A 129 -6.53 12.11 -17.36
CA TYR A 129 -5.55 12.64 -18.29
C TYR A 129 -5.87 12.23 -19.73
N ASP A 130 -5.91 13.19 -20.64
CA ASP A 130 -6.14 12.95 -22.09
C ASP A 130 -5.00 12.14 -22.72
N LYS A 131 -3.76 12.41 -22.26
CA LYS A 131 -2.56 11.66 -22.65
C LYS A 131 -1.96 11.00 -21.44
N LEU A 132 -1.95 9.67 -21.45
CA LEU A 132 -1.36 8.86 -20.39
C LEU A 132 -0.34 7.91 -20.99
N SER A 133 0.87 7.91 -20.46
CA SER A 133 1.91 6.97 -20.81
C SER A 133 2.81 6.69 -19.61
N GLY A 134 3.62 5.64 -19.70
CA GLY A 134 4.56 5.28 -18.65
C GLY A 134 5.66 4.39 -19.16
N MET A 135 6.72 4.23 -18.38
CA MET A 135 7.84 3.34 -18.70
C MET A 135 8.19 2.51 -17.47
N THR A 136 8.40 1.21 -17.69
CA THR A 136 8.89 0.29 -16.66
C THR A 136 9.50 -0.93 -17.32
N GLY A 137 10.47 -1.55 -16.69
CA GLY A 137 11.05 -2.84 -17.15
C GLY A 137 10.15 -4.05 -16.89
N THR A 138 8.97 -3.89 -16.31
CA THR A 138 8.14 -5.03 -15.84
C THR A 138 6.65 -4.91 -16.17
N ALA A 139 6.27 -4.13 -17.18
CA ALA A 139 4.86 -3.93 -17.56
C ALA A 139 4.23 -5.13 -18.28
N GLU A 140 5.02 -5.97 -18.95
CA GLU A 140 4.52 -7.04 -19.82
C GLU A 140 3.60 -8.03 -19.09
N THR A 141 3.91 -8.36 -17.84
CA THR A 141 3.09 -9.27 -17.02
C THR A 141 1.70 -8.73 -16.73
N GLU A 142 1.51 -7.41 -16.78
CA GLU A 142 0.28 -6.70 -16.43
C GLU A 142 -0.40 -6.06 -17.67
N ALA A 143 0.03 -6.43 -18.89
CA ALA A 143 -0.46 -5.82 -20.13
C ALA A 143 -2.00 -5.89 -20.28
N ALA A 144 -2.62 -7.00 -19.85
CA ALA A 144 -4.07 -7.16 -19.88
C ALA A 144 -4.79 -6.18 -18.93
N GLU A 145 -4.23 -5.91 -17.76
CA GLU A 145 -4.78 -4.94 -16.81
C GLU A 145 -4.63 -3.51 -17.32
N PHE A 146 -3.48 -3.14 -17.90
CA PHE A 146 -3.29 -1.84 -18.54
C PHE A 146 -4.31 -1.59 -19.66
N MET A 147 -4.51 -2.59 -20.53
CA MET A 147 -5.51 -2.48 -21.59
C MET A 147 -6.94 -2.40 -21.04
N GLY A 148 -7.29 -3.24 -20.05
CA GLY A 148 -8.61 -3.27 -19.44
C GLY A 148 -8.98 -1.99 -18.71
N THR A 149 -8.02 -1.44 -17.95
CA THR A 149 -8.25 -0.29 -17.05
C THR A 149 -8.06 1.04 -17.76
N TYR A 150 -6.96 1.21 -18.50
CA TYR A 150 -6.53 2.51 -19.06
C TYR A 150 -6.60 2.58 -20.59
N LYS A 151 -6.91 1.48 -21.28
CA LYS A 151 -6.83 1.35 -22.74
C LYS A 151 -5.41 1.56 -23.28
N LEU A 152 -4.40 1.27 -22.46
CA LEU A 152 -3.00 1.38 -22.83
C LEU A 152 -2.47 0.05 -23.33
N GLY A 153 -1.85 0.05 -24.51
CA GLY A 153 -1.03 -1.04 -25.01
C GLY A 153 0.35 -1.04 -24.33
N VAL A 154 0.92 -2.23 -24.15
CA VAL A 154 2.30 -2.39 -23.68
C VAL A 154 3.20 -2.75 -24.85
N LEU A 155 4.19 -1.92 -25.12
CA LEU A 155 5.16 -2.13 -26.19
C LEU A 155 6.53 -2.47 -25.59
N PRO A 156 7.02 -3.72 -25.71
CA PRO A 156 8.37 -4.07 -25.31
C PRO A 156 9.40 -3.40 -26.24
N ILE A 157 10.34 -2.67 -25.66
CA ILE A 157 11.46 -2.07 -26.37
C ILE A 157 12.72 -2.89 -26.06
N PRO A 158 13.44 -3.40 -27.04
CA PRO A 158 14.70 -4.12 -26.83
C PRO A 158 15.69 -3.30 -26.02
N THR A 159 16.44 -3.98 -25.16
CA THR A 159 17.52 -3.36 -24.38
C THR A 159 18.67 -2.90 -25.28
N ASN A 160 19.39 -1.84 -24.88
CA ASN A 160 20.55 -1.32 -25.61
C ASN A 160 21.64 -2.39 -25.81
N LYS A 161 21.92 -3.16 -24.75
CA LYS A 161 22.80 -4.33 -24.81
C LYS A 161 22.00 -5.59 -24.44
N PRO A 162 22.32 -6.75 -25.01
CA PRO A 162 21.67 -7.99 -24.64
C PRO A 162 21.82 -8.29 -23.14
N MET A 163 20.74 -8.73 -22.51
CA MET A 163 20.78 -9.21 -21.13
C MET A 163 21.44 -10.61 -21.11
N ILE A 164 22.57 -10.70 -20.42
CA ILE A 164 23.37 -11.93 -20.28
C ILE A 164 23.31 -12.54 -18.87
N ARG A 165 22.46 -11.95 -17.98
CA ARG A 165 22.23 -12.48 -16.63
C ARG A 165 21.68 -13.90 -16.70
N GLU A 166 22.19 -14.77 -15.84
CA GLU A 166 21.72 -16.15 -15.69
C GLU A 166 20.65 -16.23 -14.59
N ASP A 167 19.41 -16.48 -14.98
CA ASP A 167 18.30 -16.68 -14.03
C ASP A 167 18.15 -18.19 -13.73
N LYS A 168 18.67 -18.65 -12.58
CA LYS A 168 18.65 -20.07 -12.18
C LYS A 168 17.29 -20.51 -11.66
N ASP A 169 17.02 -21.81 -11.74
CA ASP A 169 15.83 -22.44 -11.19
C ASP A 169 15.78 -22.27 -9.66
N ASP A 170 14.55 -22.22 -9.11
CA ASP A 170 14.32 -22.08 -7.69
C ASP A 170 14.82 -23.31 -6.92
N LEU A 171 15.37 -23.08 -5.73
CA LEU A 171 15.68 -24.13 -4.75
C LEU A 171 14.58 -24.17 -3.71
N ILE A 172 13.92 -25.34 -3.55
CA ILE A 172 12.78 -25.49 -2.64
C ILE A 172 13.14 -26.43 -1.52
N PHE A 173 13.07 -25.92 -0.30
CA PHE A 173 13.35 -26.62 0.93
C PHE A 173 12.05 -27.02 1.65
N ARG A 174 12.13 -28.03 2.51
CA ARG A 174 11.00 -28.47 3.29
C ARG A 174 10.58 -27.44 4.33
N THR A 175 11.55 -26.86 5.04
CA THR A 175 11.31 -25.92 6.14
C THR A 175 11.99 -24.58 5.91
N LYS A 176 11.48 -23.52 6.56
CA LYS A 176 12.13 -22.19 6.57
C LYS A 176 13.55 -22.26 7.17
N LYS A 177 13.76 -23.10 8.18
CA LYS A 177 15.05 -23.29 8.83
C LYS A 177 16.11 -23.84 7.87
N GLU A 178 15.76 -24.89 7.10
CA GLU A 178 16.66 -25.45 6.08
C GLU A 178 17.00 -24.46 4.97
N LYS A 179 15.97 -23.73 4.50
CA LYS A 179 16.12 -22.64 3.53
C LYS A 179 17.11 -21.59 4.00
N LEU A 180 16.93 -21.05 5.19
CA LEU A 180 17.79 -20.01 5.76
C LEU A 180 19.25 -20.51 5.96
N ALA A 181 19.41 -21.73 6.42
CA ALA A 181 20.75 -22.34 6.52
C ALA A 181 21.44 -22.49 5.16
N ALA A 182 20.69 -22.83 4.12
CA ALA A 182 21.22 -22.91 2.75
C ALA A 182 21.59 -21.54 2.19
N ILE A 183 20.76 -20.51 2.44
CA ILE A 183 21.04 -19.12 2.06
C ILE A 183 22.36 -18.65 2.66
N VAL A 184 22.55 -18.80 3.98
CA VAL A 184 23.78 -18.40 4.65
C VAL A 184 25.01 -19.09 4.08
N ARG A 185 24.94 -20.40 3.80
CA ARG A 185 26.03 -21.16 3.17
C ARG A 185 26.39 -20.65 1.77
N ASP A 186 25.38 -20.33 0.94
CA ASP A 186 25.63 -19.82 -0.42
C ASP A 186 26.20 -18.41 -0.38
N VAL A 187 25.68 -17.54 0.47
CA VAL A 187 26.23 -16.18 0.70
C VAL A 187 27.68 -16.24 1.16
N ALA A 188 28.00 -17.08 2.15
CA ALA A 188 29.36 -17.27 2.64
C ALA A 188 30.33 -17.72 1.52
N LYS A 189 29.90 -18.65 0.69
CA LYS A 189 30.70 -19.15 -0.45
C LYS A 189 30.99 -18.05 -1.48
N ARG A 190 29.98 -17.21 -1.80
CA ARG A 190 30.10 -16.13 -2.79
C ARG A 190 30.92 -14.95 -2.23
N HIS A 191 30.66 -14.55 -1.00
CA HIS A 191 31.43 -13.52 -0.29
C HIS A 191 32.91 -13.89 -0.24
N LYS A 192 33.24 -15.15 0.11
CA LYS A 192 34.63 -15.64 0.13
C LYS A 192 35.30 -15.60 -1.26
N LYS A 193 34.54 -15.74 -2.35
CA LYS A 193 35.05 -15.59 -3.73
C LYS A 193 35.19 -14.11 -4.13
N GLY A 194 34.65 -13.18 -3.39
CA GLY A 194 34.62 -11.76 -3.72
C GLY A 194 33.42 -11.35 -4.60
N GLN A 195 32.47 -12.23 -4.90
CA GLN A 195 31.29 -11.88 -5.67
C GLN A 195 30.31 -11.07 -4.82
N PRO A 196 29.84 -9.88 -5.27
CA PRO A 196 28.83 -9.13 -4.56
C PRO A 196 27.48 -9.84 -4.54
N VAL A 197 26.78 -9.76 -3.39
CA VAL A 197 25.49 -10.45 -3.17
C VAL A 197 24.45 -9.45 -2.70
N LEU A 198 23.29 -9.44 -3.37
CA LEU A 198 22.09 -8.74 -2.94
C LEU A 198 21.03 -9.77 -2.53
N LEU A 199 20.68 -9.78 -1.24
CA LEU A 199 19.60 -10.61 -0.73
C LEU A 199 18.31 -9.79 -0.70
N GLY A 200 17.30 -10.24 -1.45
CA GLY A 200 15.95 -9.66 -1.42
C GLY A 200 15.05 -10.40 -0.44
N THR A 201 14.46 -9.69 0.50
CA THR A 201 13.49 -10.21 1.48
C THR A 201 12.12 -9.56 1.28
N ALA A 202 11.03 -10.28 1.61
CA ALA A 202 9.68 -9.74 1.43
C ALA A 202 9.24 -8.79 2.54
N SER A 203 9.85 -8.87 3.73
CA SER A 203 9.48 -8.04 4.88
C SER A 203 10.71 -7.53 5.64
N VAL A 204 10.50 -6.50 6.46
CA VAL A 204 11.52 -5.98 7.40
C VAL A 204 11.93 -7.08 8.37
N GLU A 205 10.96 -7.81 8.93
CA GLU A 205 11.21 -8.93 9.86
C GLU A 205 12.10 -10.00 9.22
N SER A 206 11.78 -10.43 7.99
CA SER A 206 12.63 -11.38 7.25
C SER A 206 14.04 -10.85 7.04
N SER A 207 14.22 -9.53 6.82
CA SER A 207 15.54 -8.92 6.66
C SER A 207 16.36 -8.95 7.96
N GLU A 208 15.72 -8.76 9.10
CA GLU A 208 16.35 -8.81 10.43
C GLU A 208 16.76 -10.24 10.81
N ILE A 209 15.92 -11.23 10.50
CA ILE A 209 16.24 -12.65 10.70
C ILE A 209 17.48 -13.04 9.87
N VAL A 210 17.48 -12.69 8.59
CA VAL A 210 18.63 -12.98 7.70
C VAL A 210 19.89 -12.27 8.18
N SER A 211 19.79 -10.99 8.56
CA SER A 211 20.90 -10.22 9.10
C SER A 211 21.50 -10.88 10.35
N SER A 212 20.67 -11.26 11.31
CA SER A 212 21.12 -11.94 12.53
C SER A 212 21.85 -13.25 12.24
N LEU A 213 21.38 -14.02 11.23
CA LEU A 213 22.05 -15.26 10.83
C LEU A 213 23.40 -15.00 10.13
N LEU A 214 23.53 -13.92 9.38
CA LEU A 214 24.79 -13.51 8.77
C LEU A 214 25.79 -13.02 9.83
N ASP A 215 25.32 -12.32 10.87
CA ASP A 215 26.14 -11.92 12.03
C ASP A 215 26.72 -13.15 12.75
N VAL A 216 25.86 -14.15 13.04
CA VAL A 216 26.29 -15.42 13.65
C VAL A 216 27.33 -16.14 12.77
N ALA A 217 27.20 -16.03 11.45
CA ALA A 217 28.15 -16.59 10.50
C ALA A 217 29.41 -15.73 10.28
N ASN A 218 29.54 -14.59 10.97
CA ASN A 218 30.61 -13.60 10.81
C ASN A 218 30.79 -13.13 9.35
N ILE A 219 29.67 -12.93 8.64
CA ILE A 219 29.67 -12.39 7.26
C ILE A 219 29.36 -10.88 7.36
N PRO A 220 30.32 -10.00 7.03
CA PRO A 220 30.08 -8.56 7.00
C PRO A 220 28.99 -8.24 5.98
N HIS A 221 27.99 -7.48 6.38
CA HIS A 221 26.89 -7.12 5.51
C HIS A 221 26.27 -5.78 5.87
N GLN A 222 25.49 -5.21 4.96
CA GLN A 222 24.68 -4.02 5.18
C GLN A 222 23.22 -4.36 5.04
N VAL A 223 22.37 -3.71 5.87
CA VAL A 223 20.92 -3.89 5.82
C VAL A 223 20.27 -2.63 5.27
N LEU A 224 19.39 -2.83 4.30
CA LEU A 224 18.62 -1.78 3.66
C LEU A 224 17.13 -2.08 3.82
N ASN A 225 16.56 -1.52 4.87
CA ASN A 225 15.12 -1.61 5.14
C ASN A 225 14.56 -0.24 5.60
N ALA A 226 13.28 -0.18 5.90
CA ALA A 226 12.61 1.05 6.31
C ALA A 226 13.20 1.75 7.52
N LYS A 227 13.81 1.01 8.44
CA LYS A 227 14.41 1.56 9.65
C LYS A 227 15.70 2.33 9.36
N GLN A 228 16.29 2.15 8.17
CA GLN A 228 17.57 2.75 7.76
C GLN A 228 17.46 3.59 6.49
N HIS A 229 16.30 4.19 6.26
CA HIS A 229 16.01 4.97 5.06
C HIS A 229 17.03 6.08 4.77
N ASP A 230 17.52 6.76 5.80
CA ASP A 230 18.50 7.86 5.65
C ASP A 230 19.85 7.39 5.08
N LYS A 231 20.16 6.10 5.16
CA LYS A 231 21.40 5.50 4.65
C LYS A 231 21.23 4.81 3.29
N GLU A 232 20.04 4.85 2.71
CA GLU A 232 19.71 4.09 1.50
C GLU A 232 20.70 4.34 0.36
N ALA A 233 20.97 5.61 0.04
CA ALA A 233 21.88 6.00 -1.03
C ALA A 233 23.31 5.50 -0.79
N ALA A 234 23.79 5.59 0.45
CA ALA A 234 25.13 5.15 0.83
C ALA A 234 25.30 3.62 0.69
N VAL A 235 24.30 2.86 1.15
CA VAL A 235 24.31 1.39 1.07
C VAL A 235 24.27 0.93 -0.38
N VAL A 236 23.40 1.53 -1.20
CA VAL A 236 23.26 1.16 -2.63
C VAL A 236 24.55 1.50 -3.41
N ALA A 237 25.19 2.63 -3.09
CA ALA A 237 26.42 3.08 -3.75
C ALA A 237 27.58 2.08 -3.64
N VAL A 238 27.61 1.28 -2.59
CA VAL A 238 28.67 0.28 -2.33
C VAL A 238 28.23 -1.17 -2.52
N ALA A 239 26.93 -1.42 -2.81
CA ALA A 239 26.37 -2.77 -2.91
C ALA A 239 26.96 -3.60 -4.08
N GLY A 240 27.51 -2.98 -5.09
CA GLY A 240 28.16 -3.63 -6.23
C GLY A 240 29.67 -3.83 -6.09
N ARG A 241 30.26 -3.47 -4.94
CA ARG A 241 31.69 -3.64 -4.69
C ARG A 241 32.06 -5.10 -4.47
N LYS A 242 33.31 -5.43 -4.72
CA LYS A 242 33.87 -6.78 -4.52
C LYS A 242 33.60 -7.29 -3.12
N GLY A 243 32.93 -8.44 -3.02
CA GLY A 243 32.59 -9.11 -1.76
C GLY A 243 31.52 -8.41 -0.93
N ALA A 244 30.88 -7.36 -1.41
CA ALA A 244 29.78 -6.70 -0.69
C ALA A 244 28.59 -7.68 -0.50
N VAL A 245 28.00 -7.65 0.69
CA VAL A 245 26.76 -8.37 1.00
C VAL A 245 25.73 -7.36 1.48
N THR A 246 24.61 -7.28 0.77
CA THR A 246 23.53 -6.36 1.09
C THR A 246 22.22 -7.11 1.30
N VAL A 247 21.59 -6.95 2.45
CA VAL A 247 20.24 -7.47 2.73
C VAL A 247 19.24 -6.35 2.53
N ALA A 248 18.35 -6.47 1.56
CA ALA A 248 17.40 -5.43 1.22
C ALA A 248 15.97 -5.93 1.26
N THR A 249 15.06 -5.15 1.81
CA THR A 249 13.64 -5.36 1.54
C THR A 249 13.33 -5.00 0.09
N ASN A 250 12.32 -5.63 -0.47
CA ASN A 250 11.99 -5.63 -1.88
C ASN A 250 11.99 -4.26 -2.58
N MET A 251 11.53 -3.22 -1.91
CA MET A 251 11.39 -1.88 -2.48
C MET A 251 12.56 -0.95 -2.13
N ALA A 252 13.43 -1.35 -1.24
CA ALA A 252 14.59 -0.56 -0.83
C ALA A 252 15.59 -0.41 -1.99
N GLY A 253 16.14 0.78 -2.16
CA GLY A 253 17.03 1.13 -3.28
C GLY A 253 16.33 1.23 -4.65
N ARG A 254 14.99 1.27 -4.73
CA ARG A 254 14.29 1.44 -5.99
C ARG A 254 14.56 2.82 -6.58
N GLY A 255 14.88 2.85 -7.89
CA GLY A 255 15.22 4.09 -8.60
C GLY A 255 16.71 4.43 -8.57
N THR A 256 17.53 3.70 -7.78
CA THR A 256 18.98 3.84 -7.75
C THR A 256 19.65 2.63 -8.39
N ASP A 257 20.66 2.85 -9.21
CA ASP A 257 21.41 1.79 -9.86
C ASP A 257 22.50 1.21 -8.93
N ILE A 258 22.67 -0.11 -8.97
CA ILE A 258 23.81 -0.80 -8.31
C ILE A 258 24.89 -0.96 -9.34
N MET A 259 25.93 -0.15 -9.25
CA MET A 259 27.07 -0.17 -10.15
C MET A 259 28.12 -1.17 -9.67
N LEU A 260 28.59 -2.05 -10.56
CA LEU A 260 29.69 -2.95 -10.24
C LEU A 260 30.97 -2.16 -9.97
N GLY A 261 31.66 -2.49 -8.89
CA GLY A 261 32.81 -1.71 -8.40
C GLY A 261 32.40 -0.52 -7.50
N GLY A 262 31.12 -0.15 -7.47
CA GLY A 262 30.59 0.97 -6.65
C GLY A 262 30.33 2.25 -7.43
N ASN A 263 29.71 3.22 -6.79
CA ASN A 263 29.42 4.55 -7.37
C ASN A 263 30.62 5.46 -7.20
N VAL A 264 31.19 5.91 -8.32
CA VAL A 264 32.43 6.73 -8.37
C VAL A 264 32.28 8.03 -7.59
N GLU A 265 31.20 8.76 -7.82
CA GLU A 265 30.99 10.08 -7.18
C GLU A 265 30.80 9.94 -5.67
N PHE A 266 30.02 8.96 -5.24
CA PHE A 266 29.82 8.68 -3.82
C PHE A 266 31.13 8.29 -3.12
N LEU A 267 31.95 7.45 -3.75
CA LEU A 267 33.21 7.02 -3.19
C LEU A 267 34.24 8.16 -3.13
N ALA A 268 34.26 9.04 -4.14
CA ALA A 268 35.11 10.22 -4.16
C ALA A 268 34.73 11.23 -3.07
N ASP A 269 33.42 11.48 -2.88
CA ASP A 269 32.90 12.33 -1.80
C ASP A 269 33.24 11.74 -0.41
N ALA A 270 33.00 10.43 -0.23
CA ALA A 270 33.34 9.75 1.02
C ALA A 270 34.84 9.80 1.35
N LYS A 271 35.70 9.69 0.33
CA LYS A 271 37.15 9.83 0.48
C LYS A 271 37.53 11.22 0.95
N LEU A 272 37.04 12.27 0.26
CA LEU A 272 37.31 13.67 0.66
C LEU A 272 36.80 13.99 2.06
N LYS A 273 35.61 13.52 2.44
CA LYS A 273 35.06 13.67 3.78
C LYS A 273 35.92 12.97 4.83
N SER A 274 36.48 11.80 4.53
CA SER A 274 37.39 11.09 5.42
C SER A 274 38.72 11.83 5.62
N GLU A 275 39.14 12.64 4.65
CA GLU A 275 40.32 13.51 4.70
C GLU A 275 40.03 14.88 5.36
N GLY A 276 38.77 15.12 5.75
CA GLY A 276 38.33 16.35 6.43
C GLY A 276 37.85 17.47 5.52
N TYR A 277 37.59 17.15 4.27
CA TYR A 277 37.03 18.12 3.28
C TYR A 277 35.55 17.84 3.02
N SER A 278 34.71 18.87 3.14
CA SER A 278 33.28 18.76 2.83
C SER A 278 32.81 19.95 2.03
N PRO A 279 31.73 19.81 1.22
CA PRO A 279 31.14 20.93 0.50
C PRO A 279 30.62 22.03 1.42
N ASP A 280 30.22 21.67 2.64
CA ASP A 280 29.61 22.60 3.60
C ASP A 280 30.67 23.36 4.44
N ASP A 281 31.71 22.67 4.90
CA ASP A 281 32.71 23.24 5.83
C ASP A 281 33.95 23.81 5.13
N THR A 282 34.35 23.21 3.99
CA THR A 282 35.58 23.56 3.27
C THR A 282 35.34 23.58 1.74
N PRO A 283 34.41 24.40 1.23
CA PRO A 283 33.96 24.34 -0.18
C PRO A 283 35.10 24.56 -1.19
N ASP A 284 35.96 25.56 -0.99
CA ASP A 284 37.07 25.91 -1.92
C ASP A 284 38.10 24.78 -2.04
N GLU A 285 38.49 24.17 -0.91
CA GLU A 285 39.42 23.05 -0.88
C GLU A 285 38.81 21.76 -1.42
N TYR A 286 37.50 21.54 -1.18
CA TYR A 286 36.76 20.43 -1.71
C TYR A 286 36.66 20.49 -3.23
N GLU A 287 36.22 21.62 -3.81
CA GLU A 287 36.12 21.83 -5.24
C GLU A 287 37.48 21.69 -5.94
N LYS A 288 38.53 22.18 -5.35
CA LYS A 288 39.89 22.09 -5.91
C LYS A 288 40.40 20.66 -5.98
N ARG A 289 40.08 19.82 -4.99
CA ARG A 289 40.53 18.42 -4.89
C ARG A 289 39.62 17.46 -5.65
N TRP A 290 38.34 17.80 -5.81
CA TRP A 290 37.31 16.97 -6.42
C TRP A 290 37.73 16.33 -7.75
N PRO A 291 38.23 17.06 -8.78
CA PRO A 291 38.58 16.47 -10.07
C PRO A 291 39.67 15.41 -9.97
N GLY A 292 40.68 15.64 -9.14
CA GLY A 292 41.78 14.69 -8.92
C GLY A 292 41.33 13.41 -8.22
N THR A 293 40.57 13.57 -7.15
CA THR A 293 40.03 12.44 -6.37
C THR A 293 39.04 11.63 -7.22
N LEU A 294 38.19 12.31 -7.99
CA LEU A 294 37.22 11.66 -8.87
C LEU A 294 37.94 10.81 -9.94
N ALA A 295 39.02 11.33 -10.54
CA ALA A 295 39.82 10.60 -11.54
C ALA A 295 40.50 9.36 -10.94
N GLU A 296 41.07 9.48 -9.75
CA GLU A 296 41.68 8.37 -9.03
C GLU A 296 40.67 7.27 -8.70
N ILE A 297 39.54 7.66 -8.11
CA ILE A 297 38.45 6.71 -7.75
C ILE A 297 37.87 6.07 -9.00
N LYS A 298 37.74 6.79 -10.11
CA LYS A 298 37.24 6.24 -11.36
C LYS A 298 38.12 5.08 -11.90
N GLU A 299 39.45 5.20 -11.82
CA GLU A 299 40.35 4.11 -12.19
C GLU A 299 40.21 2.91 -11.22
N GLN A 300 40.18 3.16 -9.91
CA GLN A 300 40.00 2.10 -8.92
C GLN A 300 38.67 1.35 -9.13
N VAL A 301 37.56 2.07 -9.35
CA VAL A 301 36.25 1.46 -9.62
C VAL A 301 36.26 0.68 -10.92
N LYS A 302 36.99 1.15 -11.95
CA LYS A 302 37.09 0.43 -13.20
C LYS A 302 37.80 -0.92 -13.02
N ASP A 303 38.93 -0.95 -12.30
CA ASP A 303 39.66 -2.18 -12.01
C ASP A 303 38.79 -3.14 -11.18
N GLU A 304 38.12 -2.64 -10.12
CA GLU A 304 37.22 -3.43 -9.32
C GLU A 304 36.00 -3.93 -10.10
N HIS A 305 35.48 -3.12 -11.03
CA HIS A 305 34.40 -3.53 -11.95
C HIS A 305 34.82 -4.73 -12.81
N GLU A 306 36.00 -4.69 -13.42
CA GLU A 306 36.54 -5.78 -14.24
C GLU A 306 36.69 -7.07 -13.41
N GLU A 307 37.21 -6.99 -12.20
CA GLU A 307 37.27 -8.11 -11.26
C GLU A 307 35.91 -8.70 -10.92
N VAL A 308 34.94 -7.85 -10.63
CA VAL A 308 33.56 -8.28 -10.30
C VAL A 308 32.89 -8.90 -11.52
N VAL A 309 33.12 -8.40 -12.72
CA VAL A 309 32.63 -8.97 -13.98
C VAL A 309 33.21 -10.40 -14.18
N GLU A 310 34.51 -10.61 -13.93
CA GLU A 310 35.13 -11.94 -14.00
C GLU A 310 34.56 -12.95 -12.99
N LEU A 311 34.12 -12.43 -11.81
CA LEU A 311 33.44 -13.22 -10.78
C LEU A 311 31.98 -13.56 -11.09
N GLY A 312 31.44 -13.06 -12.22
CA GLY A 312 30.08 -13.30 -12.69
C GLY A 312 29.09 -12.18 -12.34
N GLY A 313 29.58 -11.00 -11.95
CA GLY A 313 28.76 -9.82 -11.64
C GLY A 313 27.98 -9.93 -10.35
N LEU A 314 26.94 -9.11 -10.20
CA LEU A 314 26.09 -9.09 -9.00
C LEU A 314 25.21 -10.35 -8.94
N TYR A 315 25.28 -11.05 -7.81
CA TYR A 315 24.36 -12.15 -7.51
C TYR A 315 23.15 -11.66 -6.73
N VAL A 316 21.96 -11.89 -7.28
CA VAL A 316 20.68 -11.57 -6.63
C VAL A 316 20.05 -12.84 -6.07
N LEU A 317 19.86 -12.89 -4.75
CA LEU A 317 19.23 -13.98 -4.05
C LEU A 317 17.89 -13.54 -3.48
N GLY A 318 16.78 -14.11 -3.93
CA GLY A 318 15.47 -13.92 -3.33
C GLY A 318 15.21 -14.95 -2.23
N THR A 319 14.84 -14.52 -1.03
CA THR A 319 14.56 -15.42 0.10
C THR A 319 13.17 -16.05 0.04
N GLU A 320 12.31 -15.54 -0.83
CA GLU A 320 10.96 -16.04 -1.10
C GLU A 320 10.42 -15.45 -2.40
N ARG A 321 9.35 -16.02 -2.95
CA ARG A 321 8.62 -15.44 -4.08
C ARG A 321 7.57 -14.48 -3.58
N HIS A 322 7.43 -13.38 -4.32
CA HIS A 322 6.38 -12.39 -4.05
C HIS A 322 5.04 -12.83 -4.66
N GLU A 323 3.97 -12.20 -4.23
CA GLU A 323 2.63 -12.43 -4.76
C GLU A 323 2.50 -12.07 -6.26
N SER A 324 3.36 -11.16 -6.75
CA SER A 324 3.40 -10.76 -8.15
C SER A 324 4.76 -11.07 -8.79
N ARG A 325 4.73 -11.71 -9.96
CA ARG A 325 5.94 -11.98 -10.78
C ARG A 325 6.67 -10.69 -11.16
N ARG A 326 5.93 -9.60 -11.29
CA ARG A 326 6.48 -8.26 -11.57
C ARG A 326 7.50 -7.85 -10.50
N ILE A 327 7.22 -8.13 -9.24
CA ILE A 327 8.10 -7.80 -8.13
C ILE A 327 9.36 -8.68 -8.17
N ASP A 328 9.21 -9.98 -8.43
CA ASP A 328 10.36 -10.88 -8.63
C ASP A 328 11.26 -10.39 -9.77
N ASN A 329 10.67 -9.96 -10.89
CA ASN A 329 11.42 -9.42 -12.02
C ASN A 329 12.12 -8.10 -11.69
N GLN A 330 11.53 -7.24 -10.85
CA GLN A 330 12.19 -6.02 -10.35
C GLN A 330 13.39 -6.35 -9.47
N LEU A 331 13.30 -7.39 -8.63
CA LEU A 331 14.43 -7.84 -7.82
C LEU A 331 15.55 -8.41 -8.72
N ARG A 332 15.23 -9.33 -9.65
CA ARG A 332 16.20 -9.85 -10.61
C ARG A 332 16.86 -8.75 -11.43
N GLY A 333 16.07 -7.76 -11.85
CA GLY A 333 16.52 -6.63 -12.64
C GLY A 333 17.48 -5.66 -11.93
N ARG A 334 17.86 -5.94 -10.68
CA ARG A 334 18.96 -5.24 -10.00
C ARG A 334 20.32 -5.67 -10.53
N SER A 335 20.40 -6.85 -11.13
CA SER A 335 21.61 -7.45 -11.73
C SER A 335 21.49 -7.58 -13.23
N GLY A 336 22.61 -7.66 -13.94
CA GLY A 336 22.67 -7.84 -15.39
C GLY A 336 22.25 -6.60 -16.16
N ARG A 337 22.57 -5.41 -15.67
CA ARG A 337 22.26 -4.12 -16.31
C ARG A 337 23.35 -3.75 -17.31
N GLN A 338 22.97 -3.01 -18.36
CA GLN A 338 23.89 -2.47 -19.39
C GLN A 338 24.81 -3.52 -20.04
N GLY A 339 24.38 -4.78 -20.06
CA GLY A 339 25.16 -5.89 -20.63
C GLY A 339 26.19 -6.50 -19.67
N ASP A 340 26.21 -6.11 -18.41
CA ASP A 340 27.02 -6.75 -17.39
C ASP A 340 26.55 -8.18 -17.11
N PRO A 341 27.43 -9.11 -16.72
CA PRO A 341 27.03 -10.41 -16.23
C PRO A 341 26.30 -10.28 -14.90
N GLY A 342 25.58 -11.32 -14.55
CA GLY A 342 24.89 -11.42 -13.29
C GLY A 342 24.22 -12.77 -13.13
N GLU A 343 23.76 -13.03 -11.93
CA GLU A 343 23.07 -14.28 -11.62
C GLU A 343 21.89 -13.99 -10.68
N SER A 344 20.77 -14.70 -10.85
CA SER A 344 19.68 -14.65 -9.90
C SER A 344 19.19 -16.03 -9.50
N ARG A 345 18.78 -16.19 -8.23
CA ARG A 345 18.19 -17.44 -7.74
C ARG A 345 17.23 -17.15 -6.58
N PHE A 346 16.12 -17.88 -6.51
CA PHE A 346 15.20 -17.85 -5.39
C PHE A 346 15.32 -19.10 -4.53
N TYR A 347 15.32 -18.90 -3.22
CA TYR A 347 15.31 -19.94 -2.21
C TYR A 347 13.92 -19.94 -1.55
N LEU A 348 13.21 -21.05 -1.64
CA LEU A 348 11.83 -21.19 -1.22
C LEU A 348 11.71 -22.26 -0.16
N SER A 349 10.67 -22.18 0.65
CA SER A 349 10.25 -23.21 1.59
C SER A 349 8.80 -23.61 1.33
N LEU A 350 8.44 -24.86 1.61
CA LEU A 350 7.05 -25.29 1.61
C LEU A 350 6.20 -24.58 2.69
N GLU A 351 6.87 -23.97 3.68
CA GLU A 351 6.26 -23.18 4.74
C GLU A 351 6.09 -21.69 4.37
N ASP A 352 6.60 -21.23 3.23
CA ASP A 352 6.40 -19.86 2.76
C ASP A 352 4.92 -19.64 2.42
N ASP A 353 4.40 -18.44 2.67
CA ASP A 353 2.97 -18.12 2.59
C ASP A 353 2.38 -18.39 1.20
N LEU A 354 3.09 -18.05 0.14
CA LEU A 354 2.66 -18.34 -1.22
C LEU A 354 2.47 -19.85 -1.44
N MET A 355 3.34 -20.68 -0.89
CA MET A 355 3.26 -22.13 -1.01
C MET A 355 2.13 -22.70 -0.16
N ARG A 356 2.02 -22.26 1.08
CA ARG A 356 1.03 -22.72 2.05
C ARG A 356 -0.40 -22.36 1.66
N LEU A 357 -0.63 -21.12 1.20
CA LEU A 357 -1.97 -20.60 0.94
C LEU A 357 -2.49 -20.93 -0.46
N PHE A 358 -1.63 -21.00 -1.47
CA PHE A 358 -2.03 -21.09 -2.87
C PHE A 358 -1.57 -22.34 -3.59
N ASN A 359 -0.75 -23.21 -2.98
CA ASN A 359 -0.21 -24.39 -3.62
C ASN A 359 -0.24 -25.66 -2.76
N THR A 360 -1.29 -25.81 -1.96
CA THR A 360 -1.47 -26.93 -1.02
C THR A 360 -1.35 -28.32 -1.67
N GLN A 361 -1.82 -28.47 -2.93
CA GLN A 361 -1.71 -29.73 -3.66
C GLN A 361 -0.27 -30.09 -4.03
N LEU A 362 0.55 -29.10 -4.42
CA LEU A 362 1.97 -29.33 -4.71
C LEU A 362 2.71 -29.69 -3.43
N VAL A 363 2.45 -28.96 -2.35
CA VAL A 363 3.02 -29.23 -1.02
C VAL A 363 2.70 -30.66 -0.60
N ALA A 364 1.43 -31.08 -0.68
CA ALA A 364 1.00 -32.44 -0.35
C ALA A 364 1.70 -33.52 -1.21
N ARG A 365 1.84 -33.31 -2.53
CA ARG A 365 2.53 -34.24 -3.43
C ARG A 365 4.02 -34.36 -3.14
N VAL A 366 4.67 -33.24 -2.85
CA VAL A 366 6.10 -33.21 -2.52
C VAL A 366 6.36 -33.92 -1.18
N MET A 367 5.52 -33.63 -0.17
CA MET A 367 5.60 -34.27 1.14
C MET A 367 5.34 -35.79 1.07
N ALA A 368 4.40 -36.23 0.23
CA ALA A 368 4.09 -37.65 0.05
C ALA A 368 5.22 -38.46 -0.61
N LYS A 369 6.10 -37.81 -1.39
CA LYS A 369 7.26 -38.46 -2.04
C LYS A 369 8.48 -38.64 -1.13
N GLY A 370 8.42 -38.14 0.11
CA GLY A 370 9.53 -38.20 1.05
C GLY A 370 10.71 -37.33 0.61
N MET A 371 10.74 -36.11 1.11
CA MET A 371 11.84 -35.17 0.83
C MET A 371 12.98 -35.42 1.82
N PRO A 372 14.21 -35.66 1.36
CA PRO A 372 15.35 -35.76 2.25
C PRO A 372 15.54 -34.48 3.07
N GLU A 373 15.94 -34.62 4.33
CA GLU A 373 16.19 -33.49 5.18
C GLU A 373 17.45 -32.72 4.73
N GLY A 374 17.34 -31.39 4.59
CA GLY A 374 18.45 -30.53 4.23
C GLY A 374 18.80 -30.48 2.73
N GLU A 375 18.19 -31.28 1.87
CA GLU A 375 18.39 -31.26 0.42
C GLU A 375 17.28 -30.48 -0.30
N PRO A 376 17.63 -29.53 -1.20
CA PRO A 376 16.63 -28.82 -1.97
C PRO A 376 16.08 -29.66 -3.12
N ILE A 377 14.82 -29.43 -3.45
CA ILE A 377 14.26 -29.89 -4.73
C ILE A 377 14.57 -28.85 -5.79
N GLU A 378 15.30 -29.25 -6.79
CA GLU A 378 15.58 -28.49 -8.01
C GLU A 378 14.85 -29.14 -9.18
N ALA A 379 13.56 -28.83 -9.35
CA ALA A 379 12.74 -29.45 -10.40
C ALA A 379 11.91 -28.38 -11.13
N LYS A 380 12.03 -28.35 -12.46
CA LYS A 380 11.25 -27.44 -13.33
C LYS A 380 9.74 -27.55 -13.14
N SER A 381 9.24 -28.73 -12.80
CA SER A 381 7.82 -28.95 -12.51
C SER A 381 7.35 -28.21 -11.25
N VAL A 382 8.20 -28.10 -10.23
CA VAL A 382 7.90 -27.41 -8.98
C VAL A 382 7.95 -25.89 -9.19
N SER A 383 8.97 -25.37 -9.87
CA SER A 383 9.03 -23.96 -10.27
C SER A 383 7.83 -23.55 -11.15
N LYS A 384 7.35 -24.47 -12.02
CA LYS A 384 6.11 -24.24 -12.77
C LYS A 384 4.88 -24.15 -11.87
N GLY A 385 4.80 -24.99 -10.83
CA GLY A 385 3.75 -24.97 -9.81
C GLY A 385 3.72 -23.62 -9.05
N VAL A 386 4.89 -23.15 -8.61
CA VAL A 386 5.02 -21.84 -7.95
C VAL A 386 4.51 -20.71 -8.86
N ARG A 387 4.93 -20.73 -10.13
CA ARG A 387 4.49 -19.73 -11.12
C ARG A 387 2.98 -19.77 -11.37
N THR A 388 2.37 -20.94 -11.31
CA THR A 388 0.90 -21.09 -11.41
C THR A 388 0.21 -20.50 -10.18
N ALA A 389 0.76 -20.72 -8.98
CA ALA A 389 0.25 -20.10 -7.75
C ALA A 389 0.31 -18.57 -7.82
N GLN A 390 1.45 -18.00 -8.24
CA GLN A 390 1.57 -16.54 -8.42
C GLN A 390 0.52 -16.00 -9.40
N LYS A 391 0.32 -16.66 -10.55
CA LYS A 391 -0.73 -16.25 -11.49
C LYS A 391 -2.13 -16.27 -10.89
N ALA A 392 -2.45 -17.24 -10.05
CA ALA A 392 -3.72 -17.30 -9.36
C ALA A 392 -3.91 -16.12 -8.38
N VAL A 393 -2.86 -15.77 -7.63
CA VAL A 393 -2.86 -14.60 -6.74
C VAL A 393 -3.00 -13.31 -7.54
N GLU A 394 -2.22 -13.12 -8.61
CA GLU A 394 -2.29 -11.98 -9.50
C GLU A 394 -3.71 -11.80 -10.06
N SER A 395 -4.33 -12.88 -10.55
CA SER A 395 -5.70 -12.85 -11.07
C SER A 395 -6.73 -12.48 -10.01
N ARG A 396 -6.59 -13.02 -8.78
CA ARG A 396 -7.47 -12.66 -7.66
C ARG A 396 -7.34 -11.18 -7.31
N ASN A 397 -6.11 -10.70 -7.19
CA ASN A 397 -5.85 -9.30 -6.85
C ASN A 397 -6.35 -8.35 -7.96
N PHE A 398 -6.23 -8.76 -9.23
CA PHE A 398 -6.81 -8.02 -10.36
C PHE A 398 -8.33 -7.92 -10.27
N GLU A 399 -9.04 -9.04 -9.98
CA GLU A 399 -10.51 -9.00 -9.81
C GLU A 399 -10.94 -8.13 -8.62
N ILE A 400 -10.18 -8.13 -7.51
CA ILE A 400 -10.42 -7.22 -6.39
C ILE A 400 -10.31 -5.76 -6.84
N ARG A 401 -9.20 -5.38 -7.50
CA ARG A 401 -9.01 -4.01 -8.02
C ARG A 401 -10.11 -3.61 -9.01
N LYS A 402 -10.51 -4.50 -9.89
CA LYS A 402 -11.57 -4.28 -10.86
C LYS A 402 -12.94 -4.06 -10.19
N ASN A 403 -13.24 -4.80 -9.13
CA ASN A 403 -14.48 -4.61 -8.38
C ASN A 403 -14.48 -3.26 -7.64
N VAL A 404 -13.39 -2.91 -6.96
CA VAL A 404 -13.25 -1.59 -6.33
C VAL A 404 -13.48 -0.47 -7.36
N LEU A 405 -12.89 -0.60 -8.55
CA LEU A 405 -13.06 0.38 -9.63
C LEU A 405 -14.52 0.50 -10.09
N LYS A 406 -15.26 -0.62 -10.20
CA LYS A 406 -16.69 -0.58 -10.56
C LYS A 406 -17.53 0.23 -9.57
N TYR A 407 -17.25 0.11 -8.27
CA TYR A 407 -17.94 0.91 -7.26
C TYR A 407 -17.53 2.38 -7.35
N ASP A 408 -16.24 2.66 -7.51
CA ASP A 408 -15.75 4.03 -7.62
C ASP A 408 -16.20 4.72 -8.93
N ASP A 409 -16.48 3.97 -10.01
CA ASP A 409 -17.03 4.52 -11.25
C ASP A 409 -18.40 5.19 -11.03
N VAL A 410 -19.23 4.67 -10.12
CA VAL A 410 -20.49 5.30 -9.73
C VAL A 410 -20.22 6.62 -9.00
N MET A 411 -19.32 6.60 -8.01
CA MET A 411 -18.91 7.79 -7.28
C MET A 411 -18.22 8.81 -8.21
N ASN A 412 -17.47 8.34 -9.19
CA ASN A 412 -16.80 9.20 -10.15
C ASN A 412 -17.77 9.98 -11.05
N LYS A 413 -18.88 9.38 -11.44
CA LYS A 413 -19.95 10.08 -12.16
C LYS A 413 -20.54 11.21 -11.31
N GLN A 414 -20.86 10.95 -10.05
CA GLN A 414 -21.33 11.97 -9.10
C GLN A 414 -20.31 13.08 -8.92
N ARG A 415 -19.04 12.72 -8.71
CA ARG A 415 -17.92 13.65 -8.57
C ARG A 415 -17.79 14.57 -9.78
N THR A 416 -17.88 14.02 -10.99
CA THR A 416 -17.80 14.78 -12.23
C THR A 416 -18.89 15.82 -12.34
N VAL A 417 -20.12 15.49 -11.99
CA VAL A 417 -21.26 16.43 -12.01
C VAL A 417 -21.05 17.54 -10.98
N ILE A 418 -20.80 17.17 -9.72
CA ILE A 418 -20.64 18.13 -8.62
C ILE A 418 -19.47 19.09 -8.87
N TYR A 419 -18.34 18.58 -9.41
CA TYR A 419 -17.18 19.42 -9.69
C TYR A 419 -17.38 20.30 -10.92
N ALA A 420 -18.18 19.88 -11.91
CA ALA A 420 -18.56 20.73 -13.03
C ALA A 420 -19.42 21.90 -12.56
N GLU A 421 -20.45 21.63 -11.75
CA GLU A 421 -21.31 22.67 -11.15
C GLU A 421 -20.46 23.62 -10.26
N ARG A 422 -19.61 23.08 -9.40
CA ARG A 422 -18.69 23.90 -8.60
C ARG A 422 -17.79 24.79 -9.46
N GLN A 423 -17.28 24.27 -10.57
CA GLN A 423 -16.41 25.01 -11.46
C GLN A 423 -17.15 26.14 -12.18
N ALA A 424 -18.41 25.93 -12.57
CA ALA A 424 -19.28 26.96 -13.11
C ALA A 424 -19.44 28.14 -12.13
N VAL A 425 -19.76 27.83 -10.86
CA VAL A 425 -19.84 28.84 -9.80
C VAL A 425 -18.53 29.60 -9.60
N LEU A 426 -17.40 28.88 -9.54
CA LEU A 426 -16.07 29.50 -9.35
C LEU A 426 -15.64 30.39 -10.53
N LYS A 427 -16.10 30.09 -11.74
CA LYS A 427 -15.87 30.92 -12.93
C LYS A 427 -16.80 32.10 -13.04
N GLY A 428 -17.81 32.20 -12.18
CA GLY A 428 -18.83 33.25 -12.21
C GLY A 428 -19.83 33.10 -13.36
N GLU A 429 -20.04 31.84 -13.83
CA GLU A 429 -21.08 31.53 -14.81
C GLU A 429 -22.46 31.78 -14.18
N ASP A 430 -23.45 32.18 -15.01
CA ASP A 430 -24.82 32.37 -14.54
C ASP A 430 -25.46 31.02 -14.24
N ILE A 431 -25.78 30.80 -12.97
CA ILE A 431 -26.40 29.55 -12.47
C ILE A 431 -27.88 29.73 -12.14
N HIS A 432 -28.51 30.81 -12.60
CA HIS A 432 -29.89 31.14 -12.26
C HIS A 432 -30.87 30.02 -12.63
N GLU A 433 -30.76 29.53 -13.88
CA GLU A 433 -31.59 28.42 -14.37
C GLU A 433 -31.38 27.11 -13.57
N ASP A 434 -30.14 26.83 -13.17
CA ASP A 434 -29.84 25.64 -12.36
C ASP A 434 -30.45 25.74 -10.97
N ILE A 435 -30.42 26.93 -10.35
CA ILE A 435 -31.09 27.18 -9.07
C ILE A 435 -32.60 27.03 -9.18
N LEU A 436 -33.23 27.56 -10.24
CA LEU A 436 -34.66 27.37 -10.47
C LEU A 436 -35.00 25.89 -10.60
N LYS A 437 -34.22 25.13 -11.34
CA LYS A 437 -34.40 23.69 -11.48
C LYS A 437 -34.27 22.95 -10.16
N PHE A 438 -33.28 23.30 -9.30
CA PHE A 438 -33.14 22.70 -7.97
C PHE A 438 -34.36 22.99 -7.09
N ILE A 439 -34.92 24.19 -7.19
CA ILE A 439 -36.15 24.54 -6.48
C ILE A 439 -37.32 23.67 -6.96
N ASP A 440 -37.50 23.55 -8.27
CA ASP A 440 -38.54 22.70 -8.87
C ASP A 440 -38.40 21.24 -8.45
N ASP A 441 -37.21 20.68 -8.57
CA ASP A 441 -36.92 19.27 -8.20
C ASP A 441 -37.17 19.04 -6.69
N THR A 442 -36.81 20.00 -5.85
CA THR A 442 -37.04 19.93 -4.40
C THR A 442 -38.53 19.97 -4.07
N VAL A 443 -39.28 20.89 -4.66
CA VAL A 443 -40.74 21.01 -4.50
C VAL A 443 -41.42 19.73 -4.98
N LEU A 444 -41.06 19.22 -6.15
CA LEU A 444 -41.59 17.97 -6.69
C LEU A 444 -41.30 16.77 -5.78
N SER A 445 -40.13 16.73 -5.18
CA SER A 445 -39.73 15.68 -4.23
C SER A 445 -40.62 15.70 -2.98
N TYR A 446 -40.87 16.87 -2.42
CA TYR A 446 -41.77 17.04 -1.24
C TYR A 446 -43.22 16.68 -1.59
N ILE A 447 -43.70 17.08 -2.77
CA ILE A 447 -45.03 16.70 -3.26
C ILE A 447 -45.16 15.18 -3.39
N LYS A 448 -44.16 14.51 -4.00
CA LYS A 448 -44.11 13.04 -4.10
C LYS A 448 -44.08 12.36 -2.74
N GLY A 449 -43.41 12.94 -1.74
CA GLY A 449 -43.42 12.44 -0.38
C GLY A 449 -44.75 12.59 0.30
N ALA A 450 -45.44 13.74 0.08
CA ALA A 450 -46.70 14.05 0.68
C ALA A 450 -47.90 13.26 0.10
N ASN A 451 -47.80 12.84 -1.19
CA ASN A 451 -48.91 12.12 -1.85
C ASN A 451 -49.06 10.66 -1.36
N LYS A 452 -48.06 10.10 -0.64
CA LYS A 452 -48.09 8.74 -0.08
C LYS A 452 -48.50 7.67 -1.07
N GLY A 453 -48.22 7.89 -2.36
CA GLY A 453 -48.63 6.98 -3.46
C GLY A 453 -50.09 7.07 -3.84
N SER A 454 -50.86 8.04 -3.36
CA SER A 454 -52.25 8.27 -3.75
C SER A 454 -52.30 9.43 -4.74
N ASP A 455 -53.01 9.18 -5.85
CA ASP A 455 -53.31 10.21 -6.84
C ASP A 455 -54.43 11.18 -6.39
N LYS A 456 -55.11 10.88 -5.29
CA LYS A 456 -56.22 11.71 -4.83
C LYS A 456 -55.75 12.80 -3.86
N PRO A 457 -55.86 14.10 -4.19
CA PRO A 457 -55.38 15.20 -3.37
C PRO A 457 -55.90 15.22 -1.91
N LYS A 458 -57.10 14.64 -1.69
CA LYS A 458 -57.69 14.55 -0.33
C LYS A 458 -56.92 13.62 0.60
N ASP A 459 -56.13 12.68 0.05
CA ASP A 459 -55.36 11.69 0.82
C ASP A 459 -53.94 12.17 1.08
N TRP A 460 -53.55 13.34 0.56
CA TRP A 460 -52.20 13.89 0.70
C TRP A 460 -51.97 14.49 2.09
N ASP A 461 -50.75 14.41 2.56
CA ASP A 461 -50.29 15.02 3.79
C ASP A 461 -49.97 16.53 3.57
N TRP A 462 -50.99 17.35 3.48
CA TRP A 462 -50.85 18.79 3.20
C TRP A 462 -50.12 19.53 4.31
N GLU A 463 -50.37 19.19 5.57
CA GLU A 463 -49.73 19.82 6.71
C GLU A 463 -48.23 19.53 6.72
N GLY A 464 -47.83 18.27 6.55
CA GLY A 464 -46.45 17.87 6.42
C GLY A 464 -45.73 18.49 5.22
N LEU A 465 -46.41 18.60 4.07
CA LEU A 465 -45.89 19.25 2.88
C LEU A 465 -45.57 20.72 3.10
N PHE A 466 -46.53 21.50 3.61
CA PHE A 466 -46.31 22.92 3.85
C PHE A 466 -45.31 23.20 4.96
N LYS A 467 -45.24 22.36 5.98
CA LYS A 467 -44.22 22.43 7.01
C LYS A 467 -42.81 22.19 6.43
N ALA A 468 -42.65 21.20 5.58
CA ALA A 468 -41.39 20.92 4.92
C ALA A 468 -40.97 22.02 3.94
N LEU A 469 -41.89 22.54 3.12
CA LEU A 469 -41.61 23.62 2.20
C LEU A 469 -41.23 24.91 2.94
N ASN A 470 -41.95 25.28 4.01
CA ASN A 470 -41.65 26.47 4.83
C ASN A 470 -40.33 26.35 5.61
N ALA A 471 -39.84 25.16 5.86
CA ALA A 471 -38.54 24.94 6.46
C ALA A 471 -37.38 25.28 5.52
N VAL A 472 -37.61 25.17 4.19
CA VAL A 472 -36.60 25.50 3.16
C VAL A 472 -36.70 26.97 2.75
N TYR A 473 -37.93 27.46 2.48
CA TYR A 473 -38.19 28.80 2.04
C TYR A 473 -39.58 29.24 2.48
N PRO A 474 -39.76 30.47 3.05
CA PRO A 474 -41.08 30.99 3.42
C PRO A 474 -41.95 31.14 2.18
N ILE A 475 -42.99 30.33 2.05
CA ILE A 475 -43.93 30.38 0.94
C ILE A 475 -45.19 31.18 1.32
N ALA A 476 -45.59 32.08 0.42
CA ALA A 476 -46.79 32.91 0.61
C ALA A 476 -48.06 32.24 0.00
N VAL A 477 -48.05 30.90 -0.15
CA VAL A 477 -49.19 30.16 -0.70
C VAL A 477 -50.07 29.67 0.45
N ASP A 478 -51.35 29.95 0.39
CA ASP A 478 -52.31 29.43 1.36
C ASP A 478 -52.55 27.93 1.13
N PRO A 479 -52.34 27.07 2.15
CA PRO A 479 -52.51 25.61 2.03
C PRO A 479 -53.90 25.17 1.55
N GLU A 480 -54.95 25.81 2.01
CA GLU A 480 -56.32 25.46 1.59
C GLU A 480 -56.60 25.89 0.17
N ALA A 481 -56.11 27.04 -0.28
CA ALA A 481 -56.19 27.48 -1.66
C ALA A 481 -55.45 26.54 -2.61
N ALA A 482 -54.25 26.07 -2.26
CA ALA A 482 -53.48 25.11 -3.01
C ALA A 482 -54.20 23.75 -3.15
N LYS A 483 -54.73 23.25 -2.02
CA LYS A 483 -55.51 21.99 -2.00
C LYS A 483 -56.76 22.06 -2.84
N ASP A 484 -57.48 23.15 -2.83
CA ASP A 484 -58.68 23.39 -3.65
C ASP A 484 -58.34 23.50 -5.12
N ALA A 485 -57.26 24.22 -5.48
CA ALA A 485 -56.75 24.31 -6.86
C ALA A 485 -56.38 22.97 -7.48
N VAL A 486 -55.59 22.15 -6.75
CA VAL A 486 -55.17 20.82 -7.19
C VAL A 486 -56.38 19.87 -7.33
N SER A 487 -57.35 19.96 -6.45
CA SER A 487 -58.57 19.17 -6.51
C SER A 487 -59.46 19.53 -7.73
N LYS A 488 -59.48 20.82 -8.12
CA LYS A 488 -60.21 21.31 -9.30
C LYS A 488 -59.51 20.90 -10.59
N LEU A 489 -58.18 20.92 -10.67
CA LEU A 489 -57.42 20.48 -11.83
C LEU A 489 -57.69 18.99 -12.18
N LYS A 490 -57.68 18.12 -11.18
CA LYS A 490 -57.97 16.70 -11.40
C LYS A 490 -59.42 16.42 -11.85
N ARG A 491 -60.39 17.18 -11.34
CA ARG A 491 -61.77 17.05 -11.86
C ARG A 491 -61.89 17.46 -13.32
N SER A 492 -61.11 18.43 -13.80
CA SER A 492 -61.11 18.80 -15.21
C SER A 492 -60.45 17.73 -16.13
N GLU A 493 -59.41 17.02 -15.62
CA GLU A 493 -58.76 15.93 -16.34
C GLU A 493 -59.68 14.68 -16.44
N GLU A 494 -60.37 14.31 -15.36
CA GLU A 494 -61.36 13.23 -15.38
C GLU A 494 -62.52 13.53 -16.36
N HIS A 495 -63.00 14.75 -16.44
CA HIS A 495 -64.01 15.12 -17.42
C HIS A 495 -63.52 15.13 -18.89
N THR A 496 -62.23 15.39 -19.08
CA THR A 496 -61.62 15.33 -20.46
C THR A 496 -61.40 13.91 -20.94
N SER A 497 -61.13 12.98 -20.03
CA SER A 497 -60.95 11.55 -20.36
C SER A 497 -62.25 10.79 -20.55
N GLU A 498 -63.40 11.29 -20.02
CA GLU A 498 -64.73 10.73 -20.27
C GLU A 498 -65.34 11.22 -21.58
N LEU A 499 -64.77 12.21 -22.27
CA LEU A 499 -65.19 12.77 -23.54
C LEU A 499 -64.31 12.31 -24.74
N GLN A 500 -63.36 11.41 -24.54
CA GLN A 500 -62.60 10.68 -25.58
C GLN A 500 -63.00 9.19 -25.58
#